data_375b8a095d6159b3053f7a3475f2d9b1
#
_entry.id   375b8a095d6159b3053f7a3475f2d9b1
#
_cell.length_a   1.000
_cell.length_b   1.000
_cell.length_c   1.000
_cell.angle_alpha   90.00
_cell.angle_beta   90.00
_cell.angle_gamma   90.00
#
_symmetry.space_group_name_H-M   'P 1'
#
loop_
_entity.id
_entity.type
_entity.pdbx_description
1 polymer ?
#
loop_
_entity_poly.entity_id
_entity_poly.type
_entity_poly.pdbx_seq_one_letter_code
_entity_poly.pdbx_strand_id
1 'polypeptide(L)'
;MAGDAPGDRAAFAERLRLQIAARYAATTVEIDPPRYSLRVRGPGLDITLPLSTLHAACARHPDRTATLIADFVRSVEASMVPRPAETVSLSRVIWCVRSRRYLASLARSEELLADRIGEDMVAFIAESLPGQVMRGVPRSEWEAAGMDVAAIRHSADENTATRFARIVGRVAAIERIPADGWRLAGDNLYQGSIVMVPALLRAFVERAGGDVLIGLPDRAVALVIPARLPAAGLFASRVLQEWREAMNPCSREVLRSDGTTLRAVGQSRRTASLLPWLND
;
A
#
# COMPACT_ATOMS: atom_id res chain seq x y z
N MET A 1 12.53 -30.76 -16.98
CA MET A 1 13.17 -29.64 -16.30
C MET A 1 12.67 -29.66 -14.86
N ALA A 2 13.55 -29.92 -13.90
CA ALA A 2 13.22 -29.99 -12.48
C ALA A 2 12.80 -28.59 -12.02
N GLY A 3 11.57 -28.46 -11.50
CA GLY A 3 11.09 -27.25 -10.90
C GLY A 3 11.83 -27.01 -9.59
N ASP A 4 12.65 -25.96 -9.53
CA ASP A 4 13.29 -25.52 -8.30
C ASP A 4 12.21 -25.24 -7.25
N ALA A 5 12.25 -26.01 -6.17
CA ALA A 5 11.39 -25.78 -5.03
C ALA A 5 11.65 -24.36 -4.49
N PRO A 6 10.62 -23.58 -4.11
CA PRO A 6 10.77 -22.21 -3.66
C PRO A 6 11.42 -22.05 -2.26
N GLY A 7 12.20 -23.06 -1.82
CA GLY A 7 12.77 -23.12 -0.48
C GLY A 7 14.11 -22.39 -0.29
N ASP A 8 14.85 -22.11 -1.36
CA ASP A 8 16.16 -21.47 -1.25
C ASP A 8 16.07 -19.99 -1.59
N ARG A 9 16.11 -19.14 -0.54
CA ARG A 9 16.13 -17.67 -0.67
C ARG A 9 17.32 -17.16 -1.47
N ALA A 10 18.48 -17.80 -1.34
CA ALA A 10 19.70 -17.36 -2.00
C ALA A 10 19.60 -17.66 -3.51
N ALA A 11 19.17 -18.86 -3.90
CA ALA A 11 18.96 -19.22 -5.29
C ALA A 11 17.86 -18.36 -5.96
N PHE A 12 16.78 -18.06 -5.23
CA PHE A 12 15.72 -17.18 -5.73
C PHE A 12 16.24 -15.76 -5.99
N ALA A 13 16.99 -15.17 -5.02
CA ALA A 13 17.58 -13.85 -5.16
C ALA A 13 18.58 -13.80 -6.32
N GLU A 14 19.43 -14.81 -6.46
CA GLU A 14 20.42 -14.89 -7.53
C GLU A 14 19.77 -15.01 -8.91
N ARG A 15 18.71 -15.82 -9.05
CA ARG A 15 17.95 -15.91 -10.30
C ARG A 15 17.38 -14.55 -10.71
N LEU A 16 16.78 -13.80 -9.77
CA LEU A 16 16.24 -12.47 -10.05
C LEU A 16 17.34 -11.47 -10.38
N ARG A 17 18.46 -11.50 -9.66
CA ARG A 17 19.63 -10.69 -9.94
C ARG A 17 20.10 -10.86 -11.38
N LEU A 18 20.26 -12.11 -11.82
CA LEU A 18 20.69 -12.44 -13.18
C LEU A 18 19.68 -11.98 -14.23
N GLN A 19 18.38 -12.16 -13.99
CA GLN A 19 17.35 -11.69 -14.93
C GLN A 19 17.31 -10.18 -15.07
N ILE A 20 17.45 -9.42 -13.97
CA ILE A 20 17.48 -7.97 -14.02
C ILE A 20 18.79 -7.50 -14.69
N ALA A 21 19.93 -8.05 -14.33
CA ALA A 21 21.23 -7.69 -14.90
C ALA A 21 21.30 -7.99 -16.41
N ALA A 22 20.76 -9.14 -16.85
CA ALA A 22 20.72 -9.49 -18.27
C ALA A 22 19.84 -8.54 -19.09
N ARG A 23 18.76 -8.01 -18.48
CA ARG A 23 17.83 -7.13 -19.18
C ARG A 23 18.29 -5.68 -19.20
N TYR A 24 19.11 -5.25 -18.22
CA TYR A 24 19.52 -3.87 -18.00
C TYR A 24 21.04 -3.76 -17.85
N ALA A 25 21.75 -3.81 -18.99
CA ALA A 25 23.22 -3.85 -19.02
C ALA A 25 23.92 -2.62 -18.39
N ALA A 26 23.22 -1.48 -18.27
CA ALA A 26 23.73 -0.26 -17.65
C ALA A 26 23.54 -0.21 -16.12
N THR A 27 23.06 -1.31 -15.50
CA THR A 27 22.79 -1.35 -14.07
C THR A 27 23.66 -2.37 -13.35
N THR A 28 24.05 -2.03 -12.12
CA THR A 28 24.63 -2.97 -11.16
C THR A 28 23.52 -3.50 -10.26
N VAL A 29 23.43 -4.82 -10.12
CA VAL A 29 22.44 -5.47 -9.25
C VAL A 29 23.17 -6.26 -8.19
N GLU A 30 23.02 -5.85 -6.95
CA GLU A 30 23.65 -6.46 -5.77
C GLU A 30 22.57 -7.11 -4.88
N ILE A 31 22.91 -8.28 -4.30
CA ILE A 31 22.07 -8.92 -3.28
C ILE A 31 22.46 -8.37 -1.91
N ASP A 32 21.48 -8.00 -1.09
CA ASP A 32 21.62 -7.70 0.33
C ASP A 32 20.99 -8.88 1.13
N PRO A 33 21.79 -9.88 1.53
CA PRO A 33 21.26 -11.08 2.20
C PRO A 33 20.60 -10.79 3.55
N PRO A 34 21.15 -9.92 4.43
CA PRO A 34 20.53 -9.58 5.71
C PRO A 34 19.12 -9.01 5.57
N ARG A 35 18.88 -8.17 4.55
CA ARG A 35 17.58 -7.56 4.28
C ARG A 35 16.71 -8.37 3.34
N TYR A 36 17.26 -9.42 2.73
CA TYR A 36 16.64 -10.21 1.68
C TYR A 36 16.06 -9.30 0.57
N SER A 37 16.94 -8.52 -0.04
CA SER A 37 16.59 -7.54 -1.07
C SER A 37 17.64 -7.49 -2.17
N LEU A 38 17.25 -6.92 -3.32
CA LEU A 38 18.18 -6.53 -4.38
C LEU A 38 18.37 -5.01 -4.33
N ARG A 39 19.59 -4.55 -4.46
CA ARG A 39 19.91 -3.16 -4.72
C ARG A 39 20.28 -3.00 -6.18
N VAL A 40 19.52 -2.16 -6.89
CA VAL A 40 19.73 -1.89 -8.31
C VAL A 40 20.22 -0.46 -8.44
N ARG A 41 21.42 -0.29 -9.03
CA ARG A 41 22.04 1.01 -9.26
C ARG A 41 22.32 1.22 -10.73
N GLY A 42 22.09 2.43 -11.22
CA GLY A 42 22.37 2.84 -12.59
C GLY A 42 22.37 4.36 -12.71
N PRO A 43 22.53 4.92 -13.90
CA PRO A 43 22.48 6.36 -14.12
C PRO A 43 21.14 6.94 -13.62
N GLY A 44 21.20 7.75 -12.53
CA GLY A 44 20.00 8.34 -11.92
C GLY A 44 19.10 7.35 -11.15
N LEU A 45 19.59 6.14 -10.86
CA LEU A 45 18.83 5.10 -10.18
C LEU A 45 19.62 4.52 -9.00
N ASP A 46 19.01 4.49 -7.81
CA ASP A 46 19.45 3.69 -6.67
C ASP A 46 18.20 3.23 -5.93
N ILE A 47 17.77 2.00 -6.19
CA ILE A 47 16.55 1.43 -5.59
C ILE A 47 16.85 0.13 -4.86
N THR A 48 16.13 -0.10 -3.77
CA THR A 48 16.16 -1.37 -3.03
C THR A 48 14.83 -2.09 -3.21
N LEU A 49 14.91 -3.34 -3.64
CA LEU A 49 13.77 -4.20 -3.99
C LEU A 49 13.65 -5.34 -2.97
N PRO A 50 12.75 -5.28 -1.99
CA PRO A 50 12.52 -6.38 -1.06
C PRO A 50 11.96 -7.61 -1.79
N LEU A 51 12.55 -8.78 -1.53
CA LEU A 51 12.19 -10.02 -2.21
C LEU A 51 11.19 -10.88 -1.45
N SER A 52 11.00 -10.63 -0.14
CA SER A 52 10.18 -11.49 0.73
C SER A 52 8.75 -11.69 0.23
N THR A 53 8.12 -10.63 -0.27
CA THR A 53 6.74 -10.66 -0.78
C THR A 53 6.64 -11.46 -2.07
N LEU A 54 7.53 -11.18 -3.03
CA LEU A 54 7.55 -11.91 -4.31
C LEU A 54 7.86 -13.40 -4.08
N HIS A 55 8.85 -13.72 -3.26
CA HIS A 55 9.21 -15.11 -2.94
C HIS A 55 8.03 -15.86 -2.30
N ALA A 56 7.37 -15.24 -1.31
CA ALA A 56 6.20 -15.83 -0.68
C ALA A 56 5.02 -15.99 -1.66
N ALA A 57 4.84 -15.08 -2.61
CA ALA A 57 3.81 -15.19 -3.65
C ALA A 57 4.12 -16.34 -4.62
N CYS A 58 5.38 -16.48 -5.05
CA CYS A 58 5.81 -17.60 -5.91
C CYS A 58 5.66 -18.96 -5.20
N ALA A 59 5.97 -19.03 -3.90
CA ALA A 59 5.79 -20.24 -3.12
C ALA A 59 4.31 -20.67 -2.99
N ARG A 60 3.40 -19.67 -2.87
CA ARG A 60 1.94 -19.94 -2.80
C ARG A 60 1.30 -20.26 -4.15
N HIS A 61 1.86 -19.76 -5.23
CA HIS A 61 1.33 -19.89 -6.59
C HIS A 61 2.43 -20.38 -7.55
N PRO A 62 2.89 -21.63 -7.41
CA PRO A 62 4.01 -22.15 -8.22
C PRO A 62 3.73 -22.14 -9.73
N ASP A 63 2.47 -22.35 -10.12
CA ASP A 63 1.96 -22.27 -11.49
C ASP A 63 2.08 -20.88 -12.10
N ARG A 64 2.10 -19.83 -11.29
CA ARG A 64 2.18 -18.41 -11.69
C ARG A 64 3.55 -17.79 -11.48
N THR A 65 4.54 -18.54 -11.01
CA THR A 65 5.87 -18.02 -10.68
C THR A 65 6.50 -17.24 -11.83
N ALA A 66 6.43 -17.74 -13.05
CA ALA A 66 6.99 -17.05 -14.22
C ALA A 66 6.32 -15.68 -14.46
N THR A 67 4.99 -15.61 -14.35
CA THR A 67 4.23 -14.37 -14.51
C THR A 67 4.56 -13.38 -13.41
N LEU A 68 4.60 -13.83 -12.14
CA LEU A 68 4.92 -12.99 -10.99
C LEU A 68 6.31 -12.37 -11.09
N ILE A 69 7.29 -13.15 -11.51
CA ILE A 69 8.66 -12.67 -11.74
C ILE A 69 8.69 -11.67 -12.90
N ALA A 70 8.00 -11.97 -14.02
CA ALA A 70 7.97 -11.06 -15.16
C ALA A 70 7.31 -9.71 -14.80
N ASP A 71 6.23 -9.73 -14.01
CA ASP A 71 5.56 -8.52 -13.52
C ASP A 71 6.48 -7.71 -12.59
N PHE A 72 7.20 -8.40 -11.72
CA PHE A 72 8.19 -7.77 -10.84
C PHE A 72 9.31 -7.11 -11.65
N VAL A 73 9.90 -7.80 -12.62
CA VAL A 73 10.95 -7.24 -13.49
C VAL A 73 10.43 -6.04 -14.28
N ARG A 74 9.19 -6.09 -14.79
CA ARG A 74 8.56 -4.91 -15.43
C ARG A 74 8.38 -3.73 -14.47
N SER A 75 8.05 -3.98 -13.21
CA SER A 75 7.94 -2.91 -12.22
C SER A 75 9.29 -2.23 -11.94
N VAL A 76 10.38 -3.00 -12.00
CA VAL A 76 11.74 -2.47 -11.93
C VAL A 76 12.04 -1.59 -13.15
N GLU A 77 11.67 -2.02 -14.34
CA GLU A 77 11.82 -1.24 -15.59
C GLU A 77 11.13 0.11 -15.51
N ALA A 78 9.88 0.11 -15.06
CA ALA A 78 9.15 1.36 -14.86
C ALA A 78 9.83 2.33 -13.86
N SER A 79 10.63 1.79 -12.93
CA SER A 79 11.41 2.58 -11.97
C SER A 79 12.76 3.04 -12.53
N MET A 80 13.25 2.42 -13.62
CA MET A 80 14.56 2.71 -14.26
C MET A 80 14.49 3.82 -15.32
N VAL A 81 13.32 4.20 -15.77
CA VAL A 81 13.20 5.31 -16.72
C VAL A 81 13.77 6.54 -16.04
N PRO A 82 14.90 7.14 -16.56
CA PRO A 82 15.44 8.36 -15.99
C PRO A 82 14.34 9.40 -16.03
N ARG A 83 13.85 9.79 -14.87
CA ARG A 83 12.95 10.92 -14.80
C ARG A 83 13.81 12.15 -14.73
N PRO A 84 13.61 13.13 -15.61
CA PRO A 84 14.06 14.46 -15.29
C PRO A 84 13.60 14.75 -13.88
N ALA A 85 14.30 15.57 -13.12
CA ALA A 85 13.87 16.03 -11.80
C ALA A 85 12.52 16.76 -12.01
N GLU A 86 11.45 15.96 -12.25
CA GLU A 86 10.11 16.47 -12.45
C GLU A 86 9.72 17.09 -11.13
N THR A 87 9.45 18.35 -11.16
CA THR A 87 8.80 19.06 -10.06
C THR A 87 7.58 18.26 -9.64
N VAL A 88 7.45 17.98 -8.36
CA VAL A 88 6.28 17.30 -7.81
C VAL A 88 5.00 17.96 -8.33
N SER A 89 4.10 17.20 -8.92
CA SER A 89 2.86 17.74 -9.45
C SER A 89 1.73 17.58 -8.44
N LEU A 90 1.20 18.69 -7.94
CA LEU A 90 0.05 18.70 -7.02
C LEU A 90 -1.15 17.92 -7.55
N SER A 91 -1.38 17.89 -8.87
CA SER A 91 -2.48 17.14 -9.47
C SER A 91 -2.28 15.61 -9.44
N ARG A 92 -1.08 15.14 -9.09
CA ARG A 92 -0.74 13.71 -9.05
C ARG A 92 -0.48 13.20 -7.64
N VAL A 93 -0.36 14.06 -6.64
CA VAL A 93 -0.17 13.61 -5.25
C VAL A 93 -1.44 12.99 -4.71
N ILE A 94 -1.27 11.89 -3.96
CA ILE A 94 -2.38 11.10 -3.44
C ILE A 94 -1.96 10.46 -2.12
N TRP A 95 -2.89 10.21 -1.23
CA TRP A 95 -2.64 9.37 -0.08
C TRP A 95 -2.43 7.91 -0.48
N CYS A 96 -1.39 7.30 0.04
CA CYS A 96 -1.09 5.89 -0.14
C CYS A 96 -1.06 5.19 1.21
N VAL A 97 -2.01 4.29 1.45
CA VAL A 97 -2.08 3.52 2.69
C VAL A 97 -1.35 2.19 2.55
N ARG A 98 -0.40 1.94 3.45
CA ARG A 98 0.42 0.71 3.52
C ARG A 98 0.73 0.35 4.97
N SER A 99 1.36 -0.83 5.14
CA SER A 99 1.95 -1.16 6.42
C SER A 99 3.15 -0.26 6.74
N ARG A 100 3.41 -0.04 8.03
CA ARG A 100 4.62 0.67 8.49
C ARG A 100 5.90 -0.01 7.99
N ARG A 101 5.89 -1.34 7.92
CA ARG A 101 7.01 -2.11 7.38
C ARG A 101 7.29 -1.77 5.91
N TYR A 102 6.23 -1.61 5.11
CA TYR A 102 6.38 -1.18 3.72
C TYR A 102 6.99 0.22 3.64
N LEU A 103 6.46 1.18 4.40
CA LEU A 103 7.00 2.55 4.45
C LEU A 103 8.49 2.52 4.80
N ALA A 104 8.88 1.80 5.85
CA ALA A 104 10.26 1.69 6.28
C ALA A 104 11.20 1.03 5.25
N SER A 105 10.67 0.35 4.24
CA SER A 105 11.45 -0.23 3.14
C SER A 105 11.68 0.73 1.96
N LEU A 106 11.01 1.88 1.96
CA LEU A 106 11.20 2.90 0.92
C LEU A 106 12.49 3.70 1.16
N ALA A 107 13.13 4.10 0.07
CA ALA A 107 14.22 5.05 0.16
C ALA A 107 13.70 6.40 0.70
N ARG A 108 14.49 7.02 1.59
CA ARG A 108 14.16 8.31 2.21
C ARG A 108 12.79 8.30 2.92
N SER A 109 12.42 7.17 3.51
CA SER A 109 11.13 7.02 4.21
C SER A 109 10.94 8.02 5.36
N GLU A 110 12.02 8.47 5.98
CA GLU A 110 12.04 9.48 7.04
C GLU A 110 11.66 10.89 6.56
N GLU A 111 11.77 11.14 5.25
CA GLU A 111 11.37 12.41 4.65
C GLU A 111 9.92 12.39 4.13
N LEU A 112 9.25 11.24 4.15
CA LEU A 112 7.87 11.15 3.66
C LEU A 112 6.91 11.70 4.70
N LEU A 113 6.00 12.58 4.24
CA LEU A 113 4.89 13.02 5.08
C LEU A 113 3.92 11.86 5.26
N ALA A 114 3.81 11.37 6.49
CA ALA A 114 3.02 10.18 6.81
C ALA A 114 2.20 10.37 8.08
N ASP A 115 0.96 9.90 8.04
CA ASP A 115 0.02 9.87 9.18
C ASP A 115 -0.19 8.43 9.63
N ARG A 116 -0.19 8.22 10.92
CA ARG A 116 -0.53 6.93 11.50
C ARG A 116 -2.04 6.70 11.46
N ILE A 117 -2.47 5.56 10.91
CA ILE A 117 -3.89 5.19 10.85
C ILE A 117 -4.26 4.21 11.96
N GLY A 118 -3.37 3.28 12.26
CA GLY A 118 -3.54 2.25 13.28
C GLY A 118 -2.20 1.93 13.92
N GLU A 119 -2.02 0.70 14.39
CA GLU A 119 -0.74 0.24 14.92
C GLU A 119 0.24 -0.17 13.83
N ASP A 120 -0.28 -0.81 12.77
CA ASP A 120 0.50 -1.38 11.68
C ASP A 120 0.41 -0.55 10.38
N MET A 121 -0.56 0.35 10.25
CA MET A 121 -0.83 1.09 9.03
C MET A 121 -0.46 2.57 9.12
N VAL A 122 0.01 3.09 8.00
CA VAL A 122 0.27 4.51 7.76
C VAL A 122 -0.31 4.94 6.42
N ALA A 123 -0.78 6.19 6.35
CA ALA A 123 -1.01 6.91 5.11
C ALA A 123 0.17 7.82 4.85
N PHE A 124 0.78 7.74 3.70
CA PHE A 124 1.85 8.66 3.30
C PHE A 124 1.54 9.28 1.94
N ILE A 125 2.13 10.44 1.68
CA ILE A 125 1.93 11.12 0.41
C ILE A 125 2.82 10.50 -0.65
N ALA A 126 2.18 10.09 -1.73
CA ALA A 126 2.82 9.52 -2.92
C ALA A 126 2.35 10.26 -4.17
N GLU A 127 3.16 10.23 -5.21
CA GLU A 127 2.79 10.67 -6.54
C GLU A 127 2.33 9.49 -7.38
N SER A 128 1.13 9.61 -7.97
CA SER A 128 0.58 8.63 -8.91
C SER A 128 1.09 8.93 -10.31
N LEU A 129 1.90 8.04 -10.85
CA LEU A 129 2.54 8.20 -12.13
C LEU A 129 1.90 7.31 -13.19
N PRO A 130 2.05 7.62 -14.49
CA PRO A 130 1.59 6.76 -15.57
C PRO A 130 2.16 5.33 -15.45
N GLY A 131 1.45 4.34 -15.99
CA GLY A 131 1.88 2.94 -15.95
C GLY A 131 1.65 2.23 -14.62
N GLN A 132 0.77 2.74 -13.75
CA GLN A 132 0.52 2.20 -12.41
C GLN A 132 1.78 2.18 -11.53
N VAL A 133 2.55 3.23 -11.62
CA VAL A 133 3.73 3.46 -10.79
C VAL A 133 3.40 4.44 -9.68
N MET A 134 3.94 4.18 -8.50
CA MET A 134 3.82 5.03 -7.33
C MET A 134 5.22 5.38 -6.84
N ARG A 135 5.45 6.64 -6.47
CA ARG A 135 6.64 7.02 -5.73
C ARG A 135 6.27 7.83 -4.49
N GLY A 136 6.96 7.61 -3.38
CA GLY A 136 6.87 8.50 -2.23
C GLY A 136 7.39 9.88 -2.59
N VAL A 137 6.83 10.93 -2.01
CA VAL A 137 7.24 12.32 -2.25
C VAL A 137 8.01 12.83 -1.04
N PRO A 138 9.36 12.85 -1.08
CA PRO A 138 10.18 13.35 0.01
C PRO A 138 9.94 14.84 0.28
N ARG A 139 10.10 15.26 1.54
CA ARG A 139 9.92 16.65 1.98
C ARG A 139 10.74 17.62 1.15
N SER A 140 12.01 17.33 0.96
CA SER A 140 12.92 18.18 0.19
C SER A 140 12.47 18.43 -1.26
N GLU A 141 11.71 17.50 -1.87
CA GLU A 141 11.22 17.67 -3.24
C GLU A 141 10.03 18.62 -3.33
N TRP A 142 9.05 18.52 -2.42
CA TRP A 142 7.89 19.42 -2.45
C TRP A 142 8.23 20.80 -1.86
N GLU A 143 9.16 20.89 -0.89
CA GLU A 143 9.68 22.19 -0.41
C GLU A 143 10.46 22.91 -1.51
N ALA A 144 11.30 22.20 -2.27
CA ALA A 144 12.00 22.77 -3.43
C ALA A 144 11.03 23.26 -4.52
N ALA A 145 9.83 22.68 -4.60
CA ALA A 145 8.74 23.12 -5.48
C ALA A 145 7.93 24.30 -4.90
N GLY A 146 8.32 24.84 -3.75
CA GLY A 146 7.64 25.95 -3.09
C GLY A 146 6.31 25.58 -2.43
N MET A 147 6.10 24.29 -2.14
CA MET A 147 4.88 23.81 -1.49
C MET A 147 5.06 23.77 0.02
N ASP A 148 4.00 24.08 0.75
CA ASP A 148 3.93 23.82 2.18
C ASP A 148 3.16 22.54 2.52
N VAL A 149 3.20 22.14 3.79
CA VAL A 149 2.52 20.93 4.27
C VAL A 149 1.01 20.98 4.04
N ALA A 150 0.40 22.16 4.20
CA ALA A 150 -1.05 22.32 4.05
C ALA A 150 -1.47 22.13 2.58
N ALA A 151 -0.74 22.75 1.65
CA ALA A 151 -1.01 22.64 0.22
C ALA A 151 -0.89 21.20 -0.30
N ILE A 152 0.18 20.48 0.09
CA ILE A 152 0.38 19.11 -0.37
C ILE A 152 -0.64 18.14 0.24
N ARG A 153 -1.03 18.33 1.51
CA ARG A 153 -2.11 17.55 2.16
C ARG A 153 -3.45 17.80 1.49
N HIS A 154 -3.81 19.06 1.26
CA HIS A 154 -5.06 19.44 0.60
C HIS A 154 -5.17 18.79 -0.77
N SER A 155 -4.12 18.88 -1.59
CA SER A 155 -4.10 18.24 -2.90
C SER A 155 -4.19 16.71 -2.81
N ALA A 156 -3.53 16.09 -1.83
CA ALA A 156 -3.62 14.64 -1.62
C ALA A 156 -5.05 14.23 -1.22
N ASP A 157 -5.73 15.01 -0.36
CA ASP A 157 -7.11 14.76 0.03
C ASP A 157 -8.06 14.85 -1.18
N GLU A 158 -7.98 15.93 -1.96
CA GLU A 158 -8.82 16.14 -3.14
C GLU A 158 -8.62 15.07 -4.22
N ASN A 159 -7.35 14.75 -4.54
CA ASN A 159 -7.05 13.75 -5.55
C ASN A 159 -7.48 12.36 -5.10
N THR A 160 -7.31 12.04 -3.80
CA THR A 160 -7.77 10.76 -3.25
C THR A 160 -9.29 10.68 -3.29
N ALA A 161 -10.01 11.72 -2.90
CA ALA A 161 -11.46 11.78 -2.95
C ALA A 161 -11.96 11.64 -4.41
N THR A 162 -11.36 12.35 -5.34
CA THR A 162 -11.69 12.27 -6.79
C THR A 162 -11.48 10.85 -7.33
N ARG A 163 -10.37 10.19 -6.99
CA ARG A 163 -10.07 8.82 -7.41
C ARG A 163 -11.15 7.83 -6.99
N PHE A 164 -11.70 8.00 -5.80
CA PHE A 164 -12.71 7.10 -5.24
C PHE A 164 -14.16 7.60 -5.35
N ALA A 165 -14.41 8.73 -6.03
CA ALA A 165 -15.75 9.31 -6.15
C ALA A 165 -16.80 8.32 -6.70
N ARG A 166 -16.43 7.48 -7.68
CA ARG A 166 -17.33 6.44 -8.21
C ARG A 166 -17.69 5.38 -7.17
N ILE A 167 -16.77 5.05 -6.26
CA ILE A 167 -17.04 4.08 -5.19
C ILE A 167 -18.00 4.70 -4.18
N VAL A 168 -17.83 5.97 -3.83
CA VAL A 168 -18.78 6.71 -2.96
C VAL A 168 -20.19 6.63 -3.53
N GLY A 169 -20.40 6.98 -4.80
CA GLY A 169 -21.69 6.89 -5.45
C GLY A 169 -22.28 5.48 -5.48
N ARG A 170 -21.45 4.47 -5.73
CA ARG A 170 -21.89 3.06 -5.73
C ARG A 170 -22.33 2.60 -4.34
N VAL A 171 -21.56 2.93 -3.29
CA VAL A 171 -21.91 2.59 -1.91
C VAL A 171 -23.21 3.29 -1.49
N ALA A 172 -23.35 4.58 -1.83
CA ALA A 172 -24.58 5.33 -1.55
C ALA A 172 -25.84 4.76 -2.26
N ALA A 173 -25.66 4.16 -3.44
CA ALA A 173 -26.75 3.58 -4.21
C ALA A 173 -27.10 2.13 -3.85
N ILE A 174 -26.35 1.46 -2.96
CA ILE A 174 -26.63 0.07 -2.57
C ILE A 174 -27.93 0.01 -1.75
N GLU A 175 -28.91 -0.75 -2.25
CA GLU A 175 -30.17 -0.95 -1.54
C GLU A 175 -30.06 -1.98 -0.41
N ARG A 176 -29.29 -3.03 -0.64
CA ARG A 176 -29.12 -4.13 0.32
C ARG A 176 -27.66 -4.42 0.59
N ILE A 177 -27.30 -4.39 1.88
CA ILE A 177 -25.95 -4.72 2.33
C ILE A 177 -25.75 -6.23 2.20
N PRO A 178 -24.65 -6.70 1.56
CA PRO A 178 -24.31 -8.12 1.55
C PRO A 178 -24.12 -8.66 2.98
N ALA A 179 -24.54 -9.91 3.22
CA ALA A 179 -24.46 -10.52 4.55
C ALA A 179 -23.04 -10.62 5.10
N ASP A 180 -22.07 -10.72 4.23
CA ASP A 180 -20.61 -10.75 4.52
C ASP A 180 -19.92 -9.39 4.35
N GLY A 181 -20.70 -8.32 4.15
CA GLY A 181 -20.19 -6.96 3.93
C GLY A 181 -19.74 -6.70 2.49
N TRP A 182 -18.97 -5.65 2.32
CA TRP A 182 -18.41 -5.25 1.03
C TRP A 182 -16.97 -5.73 0.85
N ARG A 183 -16.67 -6.21 -0.33
CA ARG A 183 -15.30 -6.42 -0.79
C ARG A 183 -15.03 -5.44 -1.95
N LEU A 184 -14.15 -4.51 -1.72
CA LEU A 184 -13.77 -3.49 -2.69
C LEU A 184 -12.43 -3.86 -3.29
N ALA A 185 -12.39 -3.94 -4.60
CA ALA A 185 -11.20 -4.18 -5.39
C ALA A 185 -11.32 -3.42 -6.71
N GLY A 186 -10.20 -3.14 -7.36
CA GLY A 186 -10.19 -2.46 -8.66
C GLY A 186 -9.07 -1.46 -8.81
N ASP A 187 -8.54 -0.94 -7.71
CA ASP A 187 -7.34 -0.14 -7.72
C ASP A 187 -6.15 -0.96 -7.19
N ASN A 188 -5.27 -1.35 -8.08
CA ASN A 188 -4.14 -2.22 -7.73
C ASN A 188 -3.09 -1.54 -6.85
N LEU A 189 -3.10 -0.20 -6.74
CA LEU A 189 -2.12 0.55 -5.98
C LEU A 189 -2.70 1.25 -4.75
N TYR A 190 -3.90 1.77 -4.85
CA TYR A 190 -4.40 2.71 -3.84
C TYR A 190 -5.69 2.24 -3.16
N GLN A 191 -6.14 1.00 -3.37
CA GLN A 191 -7.41 0.53 -2.78
C GLN A 191 -7.47 0.72 -1.26
N GLY A 192 -6.35 0.54 -0.55
CA GLY A 192 -6.29 0.82 0.88
C GLY A 192 -6.54 2.27 1.26
N SER A 193 -6.33 3.21 0.35
CA SER A 193 -6.49 4.65 0.61
C SER A 193 -7.95 5.11 0.70
N ILE A 194 -8.91 4.21 0.51
CA ILE A 194 -10.33 4.47 0.77
C ILE A 194 -10.59 5.00 2.19
N VAL A 195 -9.75 4.60 3.16
CA VAL A 195 -9.88 5.05 4.56
C VAL A 195 -9.49 6.53 4.74
N MET A 196 -8.85 7.12 3.74
CA MET A 196 -8.52 8.55 3.68
C MET A 196 -9.63 9.37 3.01
N VAL A 197 -10.78 8.78 2.66
CA VAL A 197 -11.90 9.44 1.99
C VAL A 197 -13.08 9.59 2.96
N PRO A 198 -13.24 10.74 3.65
CA PRO A 198 -14.29 10.93 4.65
C PRO A 198 -15.70 10.70 4.10
N ALA A 199 -15.96 11.11 2.85
CA ALA A 199 -17.26 10.89 2.21
C ALA A 199 -17.59 9.40 2.05
N LEU A 200 -16.58 8.56 1.78
CA LEU A 200 -16.78 7.11 1.67
C LEU A 200 -17.01 6.46 3.04
N LEU A 201 -16.27 6.88 4.06
CA LEU A 201 -16.51 6.39 5.42
C LEU A 201 -17.92 6.73 5.91
N ARG A 202 -18.38 7.97 5.68
CA ARG A 202 -19.77 8.36 5.98
C ARG A 202 -20.78 7.53 5.21
N ALA A 203 -20.59 7.34 3.90
CA ALA A 203 -21.50 6.53 3.10
C ALA A 203 -21.61 5.09 3.60
N PHE A 204 -20.51 4.47 4.04
CA PHE A 204 -20.56 3.14 4.66
C PHE A 204 -21.36 3.13 5.96
N VAL A 205 -21.11 4.09 6.85
CA VAL A 205 -21.79 4.19 8.15
C VAL A 205 -23.27 4.47 7.98
N GLU A 206 -23.66 5.36 7.09
CA GLU A 206 -25.05 5.65 6.77
C GLU A 206 -25.77 4.39 6.24
N ARG A 207 -25.15 3.69 5.29
CA ARG A 207 -25.72 2.44 4.75
C ARG A 207 -25.74 1.31 5.78
N ALA A 208 -24.73 1.23 6.63
CA ALA A 208 -24.68 0.26 7.72
C ALA A 208 -25.70 0.57 8.83
N GLY A 209 -26.20 1.80 8.95
CA GLY A 209 -27.00 2.25 10.08
C GLY A 209 -26.22 2.20 11.40
N GLY A 210 -24.93 2.49 11.37
CA GLY A 210 -24.00 2.46 12.49
C GLY A 210 -22.59 2.14 12.07
N ASP A 211 -21.72 1.94 13.05
CA ASP A 211 -20.30 1.72 12.83
C ASP A 211 -19.98 0.59 11.86
N VAL A 212 -18.88 0.71 11.16
CA VAL A 212 -18.33 -0.32 10.29
C VAL A 212 -16.95 -0.78 10.75
N LEU A 213 -16.63 -2.04 10.45
CA LEU A 213 -15.28 -2.60 10.56
C LEU A 213 -14.65 -2.60 9.18
N ILE A 214 -13.36 -2.25 9.12
CA ILE A 214 -12.58 -2.14 7.88
C ILE A 214 -11.30 -2.95 8.03
N GLY A 215 -10.99 -3.78 7.04
CA GLY A 215 -9.75 -4.51 6.91
C GLY A 215 -9.09 -4.21 5.57
N LEU A 216 -7.76 -4.07 5.58
CA LEU A 216 -6.95 -3.84 4.38
C LEU A 216 -5.92 -4.98 4.24
N PRO A 217 -6.37 -6.20 3.91
CA PRO A 217 -5.47 -7.36 3.87
C PRO A 217 -4.43 -7.28 2.74
N ASP A 218 -4.80 -6.70 1.61
CA ASP A 218 -3.95 -6.50 0.44
C ASP A 218 -4.01 -5.04 -0.01
N ARG A 219 -2.96 -4.54 -0.66
CA ARG A 219 -2.93 -3.17 -1.20
C ARG A 219 -4.05 -2.87 -2.20
N ALA A 220 -4.55 -3.92 -2.87
CA ALA A 220 -5.60 -3.85 -3.89
C ALA A 220 -6.98 -4.25 -3.37
N VAL A 221 -7.12 -4.58 -2.08
CA VAL A 221 -8.36 -5.06 -1.48
C VAL A 221 -8.67 -4.33 -0.19
N ALA A 222 -9.90 -3.88 -0.07
CA ALA A 222 -10.47 -3.42 1.19
C ALA A 222 -11.75 -4.20 1.49
N LEU A 223 -11.88 -4.65 2.72
CA LEU A 223 -13.05 -5.32 3.28
C LEU A 223 -13.76 -4.35 4.20
N VAL A 224 -15.08 -4.26 4.11
CA VAL A 224 -15.90 -3.42 5.00
C VAL A 224 -17.13 -4.21 5.40
N ILE A 225 -17.45 -4.22 6.71
CA ILE A 225 -18.64 -4.88 7.22
C ILE A 225 -19.32 -4.01 8.29
N PRO A 226 -20.65 -3.90 8.30
CA PRO A 226 -21.35 -3.30 9.44
C PRO A 226 -21.05 -4.03 10.74
N ALA A 227 -20.62 -3.29 11.78
CA ALA A 227 -20.21 -3.87 13.05
C ALA A 227 -21.35 -4.66 13.76
N ARG A 228 -22.62 -4.38 13.42
CA ARG A 228 -23.80 -5.03 13.96
C ARG A 228 -24.17 -6.38 13.32
N LEU A 229 -23.56 -6.73 12.17
CA LEU A 229 -23.87 -8.00 11.52
C LEU A 229 -23.25 -9.19 12.28
N PRO A 230 -23.93 -10.36 12.33
CA PRO A 230 -23.36 -11.55 12.97
C PRO A 230 -21.98 -11.93 12.42
N ALA A 231 -21.76 -11.78 11.11
CA ALA A 231 -20.48 -12.07 10.47
C ALA A 231 -19.34 -11.13 10.93
N ALA A 232 -19.64 -10.00 11.59
CA ALA A 232 -18.61 -9.11 12.15
C ALA A 232 -17.76 -9.80 13.24
N GLY A 233 -18.32 -10.78 13.96
CA GLY A 233 -17.58 -11.57 14.95
C GLY A 233 -16.43 -12.38 14.35
N LEU A 234 -16.50 -12.74 13.06
CA LEU A 234 -15.47 -13.50 12.34
C LEU A 234 -14.61 -12.61 11.42
N PHE A 235 -14.87 -11.31 11.39
CA PHE A 235 -14.24 -10.41 10.43
C PHE A 235 -12.70 -10.35 10.58
N ALA A 236 -12.20 -10.33 11.81
CA ALA A 236 -10.75 -10.35 12.05
C ALA A 236 -10.06 -11.62 11.50
N SER A 237 -10.73 -12.78 11.66
CA SER A 237 -10.24 -14.04 11.09
C SER A 237 -10.24 -14.01 9.56
N ARG A 238 -11.27 -13.44 8.95
CA ARG A 238 -11.34 -13.23 7.49
C ARG A 238 -10.22 -12.31 6.99
N VAL A 239 -10.01 -11.17 7.65
CA VAL A 239 -8.91 -10.25 7.30
C VAL A 239 -7.56 -10.94 7.40
N LEU A 240 -7.33 -11.72 8.46
CA LEU A 240 -6.11 -12.49 8.66
C LEU A 240 -5.92 -13.54 7.56
N GLN A 241 -6.97 -14.24 7.17
CA GLN A 241 -6.92 -15.24 6.10
C GLN A 241 -6.58 -14.58 4.76
N GLU A 242 -7.32 -13.54 4.36
CA GLU A 242 -7.04 -12.81 3.10
C GLU A 242 -5.64 -12.17 3.11
N TRP A 243 -5.16 -11.69 4.27
CA TRP A 243 -3.79 -11.19 4.41
C TRP A 243 -2.73 -12.27 4.18
N ARG A 244 -2.94 -13.49 4.68
CA ARG A 244 -2.04 -14.62 4.45
C ARG A 244 -2.00 -15.04 2.97
N GLU A 245 -3.10 -14.91 2.28
CA GLU A 245 -3.27 -15.26 0.87
C GLU A 245 -2.90 -14.10 -0.08
N ALA A 246 -2.73 -12.88 0.45
CA ALA A 246 -2.49 -11.68 -0.32
C ALA A 246 -1.17 -11.74 -1.10
N MET A 247 -1.21 -11.30 -2.35
CA MET A 247 0.00 -11.14 -3.17
C MET A 247 0.85 -9.95 -2.71
N ASN A 248 0.19 -8.90 -2.24
CA ASN A 248 0.82 -7.67 -1.74
C ASN A 248 0.23 -7.33 -0.36
N PRO A 249 0.58 -8.12 0.69
CA PRO A 249 -0.03 -7.98 2.00
C PRO A 249 0.17 -6.58 2.56
N CYS A 250 -0.94 -5.96 2.99
CA CYS A 250 -0.92 -4.63 3.60
C CYS A 250 -0.96 -4.77 5.13
N SER A 251 -2.11 -5.08 5.71
CA SER A 251 -2.23 -5.23 7.16
C SER A 251 -3.24 -6.31 7.55
N ARG A 252 -3.02 -6.92 8.71
CA ARG A 252 -3.98 -7.82 9.38
C ARG A 252 -4.83 -7.09 10.41
N GLU A 253 -4.62 -5.81 10.58
CA GLU A 253 -5.33 -4.98 11.53
C GLU A 253 -6.77 -4.74 11.09
N VAL A 254 -7.68 -4.71 12.04
CA VAL A 254 -9.07 -4.31 11.83
C VAL A 254 -9.26 -2.91 12.40
N LEU A 255 -9.79 -2.03 11.59
CA LEU A 255 -10.19 -0.68 11.99
C LEU A 255 -11.69 -0.62 12.21
N ARG A 256 -12.15 0.30 13.07
CA ARG A 256 -13.55 0.65 13.27
C ARG A 256 -13.75 2.11 12.92
N SER A 257 -14.81 2.41 12.19
CA SER A 257 -15.20 3.78 11.85
C SER A 257 -16.63 4.06 12.18
N ASP A 258 -16.88 5.26 12.73
CA ASP A 258 -18.19 5.88 12.93
C ASP A 258 -18.54 6.88 11.81
N GLY A 259 -17.76 6.93 10.74
CA GLY A 259 -17.88 7.87 9.63
C GLY A 259 -17.07 9.16 9.79
N THR A 260 -16.59 9.46 10.99
CA THR A 260 -15.79 10.64 11.30
C THR A 260 -14.42 10.28 11.87
N THR A 261 -14.34 9.20 12.62
CA THR A 261 -13.11 8.70 13.23
C THR A 261 -12.77 7.32 12.73
N LEU A 262 -11.49 6.98 12.79
CA LEU A 262 -10.95 5.67 12.44
C LEU A 262 -10.06 5.19 13.59
N ARG A 263 -10.31 4.00 14.13
CA ARG A 263 -9.59 3.45 15.28
C ARG A 263 -9.31 1.97 15.11
N ALA A 264 -8.16 1.50 15.57
CA ALA A 264 -7.87 0.08 15.63
C ALA A 264 -8.79 -0.66 16.62
N VAL A 265 -9.31 -1.81 16.21
CA VAL A 265 -10.11 -2.68 17.08
C VAL A 265 -9.16 -3.42 18.02
N GLY A 266 -9.43 -3.34 19.33
CA GLY A 266 -8.58 -3.93 20.36
C GLY A 266 -7.78 -2.93 21.18
N GLN A 267 -7.76 -1.66 20.79
CA GLN A 267 -7.26 -0.58 21.66
C GLN A 267 -8.31 -0.25 22.73
N SER A 268 -8.23 -0.94 23.86
CA SER A 268 -8.72 -0.40 25.13
C SER A 268 -8.04 0.95 25.36
N ARG A 269 -8.82 1.96 25.79
CA ARG A 269 -8.41 3.36 26.03
C ARG A 269 -7.07 3.47 26.79
N ARG A 270 -5.97 3.14 26.20
CA ARG A 270 -4.68 3.66 26.60
C ARG A 270 -4.49 4.93 25.79
N THR A 271 -4.65 6.05 26.48
CA THR A 271 -4.25 7.39 26.05
C THR A 271 -2.99 7.26 25.20
N ALA A 272 -3.08 7.68 23.94
CA ALA A 272 -1.94 7.76 23.06
C ALA A 272 -0.95 8.73 23.72
N SER A 273 0.04 8.17 24.41
CA SER A 273 1.26 8.89 24.72
C SER A 273 1.96 9.05 23.37
N LEU A 274 1.88 10.25 22.82
CA LEU A 274 2.58 10.68 21.63
C LEU A 274 4.07 10.35 21.84
N LEU A 275 4.64 9.58 20.95
CA LEU A 275 6.07 9.34 20.95
C LEU A 275 6.79 10.65 20.70
N PRO A 276 7.85 11.00 21.48
CA PRO A 276 8.45 12.33 21.52
C PRO A 276 9.08 12.82 20.20
N TRP A 277 9.29 11.96 19.25
CA TRP A 277 9.98 12.24 17.98
C TRP A 277 9.07 12.74 16.84
N LEU A 278 7.77 13.01 17.12
CA LEU A 278 6.83 13.59 16.17
C LEU A 278 6.59 15.10 16.41
N ASN A 279 7.29 15.71 17.38
CA ASN A 279 7.08 17.11 17.78
C ASN A 279 8.34 17.99 17.65
N ASP A 280 9.31 17.65 16.79
CA ASP A 280 10.41 18.55 16.43
C ASP A 280 10.48 18.76 14.93
#